data_a83e33378d05817676951cb08490760b
#
_entry.id   a83e33378d05817676951cb08490760b
#
_cell.length_a   1.000
_cell.length_b   1.000
_cell.length_c   1.000
_cell.angle_alpha   90.00
_cell.angle_beta   90.00
_cell.angle_gamma   90.00
#
_symmetry.space_group_name_H-M   'P 1'
#
loop_
_entity.id
_entity.type
_entity.pdbx_description
1 polymer ?
#
loop_
_entity_poly.entity_id
_entity_poly.type
_entity_poly.pdbx_seq_one_letter_code
_entity_poly.pdbx_strand_id
1 'polypeptide(L)'
;MNNTDELLAGALAGDLGPRPADLVATSVFWLHHGTRLAGGNTTYLNQYVLVRQGGSFGACAFEPGEVDAAICRDASGASLDTLLREAPRPLRIAALDAYLSAVSPHREAAGAEPVTLPAGTPETRALARDAAIAGLLDIEAGAKVGLIGVVNPLVAAIRKRGGDPLLCDFNLRTTQWGDPVTDDMHEVLDTADAVVATGMTLSNGSFDTVLARCREREVPLVVYAQTGSAVARAFLGAGVTALSAEPFPFSQFSADATTLYRYRAVAAA
;
A
#
# COMPACT_ATOMS: atom_id res chain seq x y z
N MET A 1 13.40 9.91 9.18
CA MET A 1 12.05 9.37 9.48
C MET A 1 12.17 7.87 9.70
N ASN A 2 11.77 7.38 10.89
CA ASN A 2 12.05 6.00 11.26
C ASN A 2 10.79 5.10 11.25
N ASN A 3 9.61 5.68 11.51
CA ASN A 3 8.36 4.95 11.62
C ASN A 3 7.14 5.83 11.31
N THR A 4 5.96 5.23 11.28
CA THR A 4 4.70 5.91 10.98
C THR A 4 4.31 6.94 12.04
N ASP A 5 4.70 6.76 13.30
CA ASP A 5 4.40 7.70 14.38
C ASP A 5 5.21 9.01 14.24
N GLU A 6 6.47 8.93 13.83
CA GLU A 6 7.27 10.12 13.51
C GLU A 6 6.68 10.90 12.31
N LEU A 7 6.20 10.19 11.28
CA LEU A 7 5.54 10.82 10.13
C LEU A 7 4.28 11.54 10.56
N LEU A 8 3.47 10.89 11.38
CA LEU A 8 2.25 11.46 11.94
C LEU A 8 2.55 12.70 12.80
N ALA A 9 3.56 12.63 13.65
CA ALA A 9 3.98 13.75 14.49
C ALA A 9 4.43 14.96 13.64
N GLY A 10 5.22 14.73 12.59
CA GLY A 10 5.63 15.78 11.64
C GLY A 10 4.45 16.41 10.89
N ALA A 11 3.46 15.60 10.49
CA ALA A 11 2.23 16.12 9.87
C ALA A 11 1.46 17.02 10.85
N LEU A 12 1.27 16.57 12.09
CA LEU A 12 0.56 17.31 13.14
C LEU A 12 1.28 18.59 13.55
N ALA A 13 2.61 18.62 13.51
CA ALA A 13 3.42 19.81 13.76
C ALA A 13 3.36 20.84 12.62
N GLY A 14 2.93 20.41 11.41
CA GLY A 14 2.92 21.24 10.22
C GLY A 14 4.28 21.28 9.50
N ASP A 15 5.19 20.37 9.83
CA ASP A 15 6.53 20.30 9.22
C ASP A 15 6.48 19.83 7.76
N LEU A 16 5.38 19.17 7.38
CA LEU A 16 5.22 18.57 6.06
C LEU A 16 4.35 19.41 5.11
N GLY A 17 3.67 20.45 5.61
CA GLY A 17 2.78 21.28 4.80
C GLY A 17 1.78 22.07 5.66
N PRO A 18 0.60 22.41 5.14
CA PRO A 18 -0.42 23.14 5.89
C PRO A 18 -0.80 22.41 7.18
N ARG A 19 -1.14 23.14 8.22
CA ARG A 19 -1.55 22.53 9.50
C ARG A 19 -2.82 21.69 9.32
N PRO A 20 -2.86 20.44 9.78
CA PRO A 20 -4.04 19.59 9.68
C PRO A 20 -5.31 20.18 10.33
N ALA A 21 -5.15 21.06 11.34
CA ALA A 21 -6.26 21.77 11.98
C ALA A 21 -7.02 22.71 11.04
N ASP A 22 -6.35 23.21 9.98
CA ASP A 22 -6.92 24.12 9.00
C ASP A 22 -7.55 23.36 7.80
N LEU A 23 -7.45 22.04 7.79
CA LEU A 23 -7.90 21.16 6.69
C LEU A 23 -9.08 20.30 7.15
N VAL A 24 -10.03 20.08 6.23
CA VAL A 24 -11.28 19.37 6.53
C VAL A 24 -11.39 18.13 5.65
N ALA A 25 -11.79 17.02 6.25
CA ALA A 25 -12.24 15.82 5.53
C ALA A 25 -13.63 16.08 4.94
N THR A 26 -13.69 16.52 3.68
CA THR A 26 -14.95 16.89 3.03
C THR A 26 -15.88 15.71 2.77
N SER A 27 -15.32 14.51 2.68
CA SER A 27 -16.09 13.26 2.53
C SER A 27 -15.29 12.11 3.12
N VAL A 28 -16.00 11.20 3.76
CA VAL A 28 -15.48 9.90 4.19
C VAL A 28 -16.32 8.81 3.55
N PHE A 29 -15.67 7.79 3.00
CA PHE A 29 -16.33 6.67 2.34
C PHE A 29 -15.97 5.38 3.06
N TRP A 30 -16.94 4.50 3.20
CA TRP A 30 -16.77 3.14 3.63
C TRP A 30 -17.14 2.24 2.45
N LEU A 31 -16.17 1.48 1.94
CA LEU A 31 -16.31 0.65 0.76
C LEU A 31 -16.12 -0.81 1.12
N HIS A 32 -17.02 -1.66 0.61
CA HIS A 32 -16.90 -3.10 0.68
C HIS A 32 -16.89 -3.64 -0.76
N HIS A 33 -15.83 -4.33 -1.12
CA HIS A 33 -15.57 -4.76 -2.48
C HIS A 33 -15.24 -6.24 -2.53
N GLY A 34 -15.96 -6.98 -3.36
CA GLY A 34 -15.69 -8.40 -3.63
C GLY A 34 -15.32 -8.61 -5.08
N THR A 35 -14.24 -9.33 -5.36
CA THR A 35 -13.82 -9.69 -6.71
C THR A 35 -13.54 -11.19 -6.80
N ARG A 36 -14.12 -11.83 -7.83
CA ARG A 36 -13.74 -13.17 -8.25
C ARG A 36 -13.25 -13.09 -9.70
N LEU A 37 -11.99 -13.47 -9.91
CA LEU A 37 -11.43 -13.52 -11.25
C LEU A 37 -12.02 -14.69 -12.03
N ALA A 38 -12.10 -14.55 -13.36
CA ALA A 38 -12.65 -15.57 -14.24
C ALA A 38 -11.88 -16.89 -14.09
N GLY A 39 -12.59 -18.01 -13.93
CA GLY A 39 -11.99 -19.33 -13.74
C GLY A 39 -11.42 -19.59 -12.32
N GLY A 40 -11.45 -18.59 -11.44
CA GLY A 40 -11.00 -18.75 -10.05
C GLY A 40 -12.12 -19.19 -9.11
N ASN A 41 -11.74 -19.91 -8.05
CA ASN A 41 -12.66 -20.33 -6.98
C ASN A 41 -12.60 -19.39 -5.75
N THR A 42 -11.64 -18.48 -5.71
CA THR A 42 -11.45 -17.55 -4.59
C THR A 42 -12.15 -16.23 -4.86
N THR A 43 -12.93 -15.76 -3.88
CA THR A 43 -13.45 -14.39 -3.86
C THR A 43 -12.57 -13.56 -2.92
N TYR A 44 -11.89 -12.55 -3.46
CA TYR A 44 -11.16 -11.57 -2.68
C TYR A 44 -12.15 -10.54 -2.12
N LEU A 45 -12.19 -10.42 -0.81
CA LEU A 45 -13.01 -9.43 -0.11
C LEU A 45 -12.09 -8.37 0.47
N ASN A 46 -12.37 -7.11 0.14
CA ASN A 46 -11.60 -5.98 0.63
C ASN A 46 -12.54 -4.92 1.18
N GLN A 47 -12.16 -4.31 2.29
CA GLN A 47 -12.84 -3.19 2.89
C GLN A 47 -11.89 -2.00 2.93
N TYR A 48 -12.40 -0.84 2.57
CA TYR A 48 -11.62 0.39 2.52
C TYR A 48 -12.36 1.53 3.19
N VAL A 49 -11.64 2.31 3.98
CA VAL A 49 -12.06 3.66 4.35
C VAL A 49 -11.25 4.65 3.51
N LEU A 50 -11.97 5.62 2.91
CA LEU A 50 -11.35 6.71 2.16
C LEU A 50 -11.71 8.04 2.79
N VAL A 51 -10.74 8.94 2.79
CA VAL A 51 -10.91 10.35 3.19
C VAL A 51 -10.64 11.23 1.99
N ARG A 52 -11.55 12.16 1.71
CA ARG A 52 -11.32 13.22 0.73
C ARG A 52 -10.95 14.51 1.43
N GLN A 53 -9.82 15.07 1.05
CA GLN A 53 -9.36 16.40 1.44
C GLN A 53 -9.09 17.23 0.19
N GLY A 54 -9.88 18.29 -0.01
CA GLY A 54 -9.78 19.08 -1.25
C GLY A 54 -9.98 18.24 -2.50
N GLY A 55 -9.00 18.26 -3.40
CA GLY A 55 -8.98 17.46 -4.63
C GLY A 55 -8.34 16.08 -4.46
N SER A 56 -7.83 15.74 -3.28
CA SER A 56 -7.08 14.51 -3.03
C SER A 56 -7.87 13.50 -2.22
N PHE A 57 -7.52 12.23 -2.42
CA PHE A 57 -8.04 11.12 -1.64
C PHE A 57 -6.88 10.41 -0.92
N GLY A 58 -7.15 9.94 0.28
CA GLY A 58 -6.34 8.94 0.94
C GLY A 58 -7.18 7.74 1.31
N ALA A 59 -6.57 6.59 1.40
CA ALA A 59 -7.26 5.34 1.63
C ALA A 59 -6.50 4.43 2.60
N CYS A 60 -7.25 3.63 3.34
CA CYS A 60 -6.72 2.54 4.14
C CYS A 60 -7.62 1.31 4.03
N ALA A 61 -7.03 0.14 3.88
CA ALA A 61 -7.75 -1.11 4.03
C ALA A 61 -8.00 -1.37 5.53
N PHE A 62 -9.03 -2.15 5.84
CA PHE A 62 -9.32 -2.55 7.21
C PHE A 62 -9.96 -3.93 7.25
N GLU A 63 -9.84 -4.62 8.39
CA GLU A 63 -10.45 -5.93 8.61
C GLU A 63 -11.87 -5.78 9.17
N PRO A 64 -12.74 -6.80 9.01
CA PRO A 64 -14.09 -6.78 9.53
C PRO A 64 -14.14 -6.44 11.02
N GLY A 65 -14.92 -5.41 11.39
CA GLY A 65 -15.09 -4.97 12.77
C GLY A 65 -14.15 -3.87 13.24
N GLU A 66 -13.12 -3.50 12.48
CA GLU A 66 -12.23 -2.39 12.84
C GLU A 66 -12.86 -1.01 12.61
N VAL A 67 -13.71 -0.90 11.60
CA VAL A 67 -14.40 0.35 11.24
C VAL A 67 -15.86 0.05 10.91
N ASP A 68 -16.77 0.80 11.49
CA ASP A 68 -18.21 0.75 11.19
C ASP A 68 -18.59 1.77 10.10
N ALA A 69 -19.63 1.48 9.31
CA ALA A 69 -20.11 2.37 8.25
C ALA A 69 -20.60 3.73 8.76
N ALA A 70 -20.96 3.86 10.05
CA ALA A 70 -21.32 5.13 10.68
C ALA A 70 -20.18 6.15 10.62
N ILE A 71 -18.92 5.69 10.45
CA ILE A 71 -17.76 6.56 10.32
C ILE A 71 -17.92 7.58 9.18
N CYS A 72 -18.67 7.26 8.13
CA CYS A 72 -18.93 8.17 7.03
C CYS A 72 -19.65 9.44 7.49
N ARG A 73 -20.65 9.29 8.39
CA ARG A 73 -21.37 10.41 8.98
C ARG A 73 -20.53 11.13 10.03
N ASP A 74 -19.89 10.36 10.90
CA ASP A 74 -19.28 10.87 12.13
C ASP A 74 -17.95 11.60 11.86
N ALA A 75 -17.24 11.23 10.81
CA ALA A 75 -15.96 11.81 10.44
C ALA A 75 -16.02 12.81 9.27
N SER A 76 -17.11 12.84 8.49
CA SER A 76 -17.27 13.85 7.43
C SER A 76 -17.45 15.24 8.03
N GLY A 77 -16.66 16.20 7.56
CA GLY A 77 -16.62 17.56 8.10
C GLY A 77 -15.63 17.75 9.27
N ALA A 78 -15.04 16.70 9.79
CA ALA A 78 -14.01 16.79 10.83
C ALA A 78 -12.71 17.40 10.27
N SER A 79 -11.95 18.08 11.17
CA SER A 79 -10.59 18.51 10.82
C SER A 79 -9.66 17.32 10.66
N LEU A 80 -8.66 17.43 9.79
CA LEU A 80 -7.65 16.37 9.69
C LEU A 80 -6.88 16.21 11.01
N ASP A 81 -6.68 17.26 11.79
CA ASP A 81 -6.05 17.17 13.12
C ASP A 81 -6.82 16.23 14.05
N THR A 82 -8.14 16.36 14.11
CA THR A 82 -9.01 15.46 14.89
C THR A 82 -8.87 14.02 14.41
N LEU A 83 -8.94 13.79 13.09
CA LEU A 83 -8.82 12.42 12.53
C LEU A 83 -7.45 11.80 12.79
N LEU A 84 -6.38 12.59 12.69
CA LEU A 84 -5.01 12.11 12.91
C LEU A 84 -4.75 11.77 14.38
N ARG A 85 -5.41 12.44 15.34
CA ARG A 85 -5.21 12.19 16.77
C ARG A 85 -6.13 11.12 17.35
N GLU A 86 -7.40 11.16 17.00
CA GLU A 86 -8.47 10.50 17.77
C GLU A 86 -9.11 9.32 17.01
N ALA A 87 -9.00 9.28 15.68
CA ALA A 87 -9.65 8.26 14.89
C ALA A 87 -9.04 6.85 15.07
N PRO A 88 -9.81 5.78 14.81
CA PRO A 88 -9.26 4.43 14.70
C PRO A 88 -8.15 4.38 13.65
N ARG A 89 -7.20 3.46 13.84
CA ARG A 89 -6.00 3.37 12.97
C ARG A 89 -6.30 3.41 11.47
N PRO A 90 -7.25 2.65 10.91
CA PRO A 90 -7.52 2.70 9.47
C PRO A 90 -7.93 4.09 8.98
N LEU A 91 -8.81 4.78 9.71
CA LEU A 91 -9.22 6.15 9.36
C LEU A 91 -8.08 7.15 9.53
N ARG A 92 -7.24 6.98 10.56
CA ARG A 92 -6.05 7.81 10.78
C ARG A 92 -5.05 7.68 9.62
N ILE A 93 -4.79 6.46 9.14
CA ILE A 93 -3.92 6.22 7.97
C ILE A 93 -4.54 6.80 6.71
N ALA A 94 -5.86 6.63 6.48
CA ALA A 94 -6.55 7.23 5.34
C ALA A 94 -6.48 8.78 5.36
N ALA A 95 -6.62 9.39 6.54
CA ALA A 95 -6.51 10.84 6.71
C ALA A 95 -5.07 11.33 6.45
N LEU A 96 -4.05 10.60 6.94
CA LEU A 96 -2.65 10.90 6.68
C LEU A 96 -2.30 10.74 5.20
N ASP A 97 -2.81 9.69 4.55
CA ASP A 97 -2.64 9.46 3.11
C ASP A 97 -3.28 10.58 2.27
N ALA A 98 -4.49 11.04 2.66
CA ALA A 98 -5.17 12.17 2.02
C ALA A 98 -4.37 13.49 2.18
N TYR A 99 -3.87 13.76 3.39
CA TYR A 99 -3.02 14.91 3.68
C TYR A 99 -1.76 14.92 2.81
N LEU A 100 -1.00 13.83 2.83
CA LEU A 100 0.24 13.71 2.06
C LEU A 100 0.00 13.74 0.54
N SER A 101 -1.11 13.17 0.08
CA SER A 101 -1.53 13.21 -1.32
C SER A 101 -1.91 14.63 -1.77
N ALA A 102 -2.44 15.46 -0.87
CA ALA A 102 -2.74 16.87 -1.16
C ALA A 102 -1.49 17.74 -1.15
N VAL A 103 -0.57 17.50 -0.20
CA VAL A 103 0.70 18.24 -0.09
C VAL A 103 1.62 17.95 -1.27
N SER A 104 1.70 16.70 -1.68
CA SER A 104 2.57 16.26 -2.79
C SER A 104 1.86 15.17 -3.59
N PRO A 105 1.05 15.53 -4.58
CA PRO A 105 0.36 14.55 -5.43
C PRO A 105 1.34 13.66 -6.18
N HIS A 106 1.02 12.37 -6.34
CA HIS A 106 1.89 11.42 -7.03
C HIS A 106 2.26 11.86 -8.45
N ARG A 107 1.33 12.48 -9.18
CA ARG A 107 1.56 12.95 -10.56
C ARG A 107 2.59 14.09 -10.65
N GLU A 108 2.84 14.77 -9.55
CA GLU A 108 3.73 15.96 -9.46
C GLU A 108 4.99 15.65 -8.65
N ALA A 109 5.05 14.49 -8.02
CA ALA A 109 6.15 14.13 -7.14
C ALA A 109 7.45 13.83 -7.93
N ALA A 110 8.56 14.32 -7.42
CA ALA A 110 9.87 14.05 -8.03
C ALA A 110 10.14 12.53 -8.07
N GLY A 111 10.71 12.06 -9.17
CA GLY A 111 11.02 10.64 -9.37
C GLY A 111 9.81 9.76 -9.66
N ALA A 112 8.61 10.32 -9.83
CA ALA A 112 7.44 9.57 -10.24
C ALA A 112 7.57 9.10 -11.69
N GLU A 113 7.51 7.78 -11.90
CA GLU A 113 7.43 7.15 -13.21
C GLU A 113 5.98 6.68 -13.43
N PRO A 114 5.19 7.37 -14.29
CA PRO A 114 3.82 6.96 -14.57
C PRO A 114 3.79 5.69 -15.40
N VAL A 115 2.96 4.73 -15.01
CA VAL A 115 2.69 3.50 -15.74
C VAL A 115 1.20 3.41 -16.00
N THR A 116 0.83 3.32 -17.28
CA THR A 116 -0.57 3.17 -17.68
C THR A 116 -1.00 1.72 -17.54
N LEU A 117 -1.98 1.46 -16.69
CA LEU A 117 -2.71 0.20 -16.68
C LEU A 117 -3.73 0.21 -17.82
N PRO A 118 -3.82 -0.84 -18.65
CA PRO A 118 -4.68 -0.85 -19.82
C PRO A 118 -6.17 -0.83 -19.42
N ALA A 119 -7.00 -0.36 -20.31
CA ALA A 119 -8.43 -0.64 -20.24
C ALA A 119 -8.69 -2.14 -20.36
N GLY A 120 -9.75 -2.62 -19.74
CA GLY A 120 -10.14 -4.03 -19.84
C GLY A 120 -10.64 -4.66 -18.55
N THR A 121 -10.60 -5.98 -18.52
CA THR A 121 -11.11 -6.78 -17.40
C THR A 121 -10.26 -6.63 -16.13
N PRO A 122 -10.82 -6.90 -14.94
CA PRO A 122 -10.05 -6.92 -13.70
C PRO A 122 -8.80 -7.79 -13.77
N GLU A 123 -8.87 -8.94 -14.47
CA GLU A 123 -7.74 -9.86 -14.66
C GLU A 123 -6.63 -9.22 -15.50
N THR A 124 -6.96 -8.66 -16.67
CA THR A 124 -5.98 -7.97 -17.53
C THR A 124 -5.27 -6.86 -16.78
N ARG A 125 -6.01 -6.09 -16.00
CA ARG A 125 -5.48 -4.96 -15.24
C ARG A 125 -4.62 -5.42 -14.04
N ALA A 126 -5.04 -6.48 -13.34
CA ALA A 126 -4.26 -7.09 -12.25
C ALA A 126 -2.91 -7.61 -12.77
N LEU A 127 -2.90 -8.34 -13.90
CA LEU A 127 -1.66 -8.83 -14.50
C LEU A 127 -0.70 -7.69 -14.88
N ALA A 128 -1.21 -6.60 -15.46
CA ALA A 128 -0.40 -5.43 -15.82
C ALA A 128 0.17 -4.73 -14.57
N ARG A 129 -0.65 -4.55 -13.54
CA ARG A 129 -0.24 -3.98 -12.26
C ARG A 129 0.85 -4.81 -11.60
N ASP A 130 0.63 -6.12 -11.49
CA ASP A 130 1.55 -7.01 -10.77
C ASP A 130 2.86 -7.20 -11.52
N ALA A 131 2.83 -7.14 -12.86
CA ALA A 131 4.05 -7.05 -13.68
C ALA A 131 4.82 -5.74 -13.43
N ALA A 132 4.11 -4.61 -13.27
CA ALA A 132 4.73 -3.32 -12.96
C ALA A 132 5.37 -3.32 -11.55
N ILE A 133 4.72 -3.96 -10.55
CA ILE A 133 5.26 -4.15 -9.19
C ILE A 133 6.51 -5.02 -9.24
N ALA A 134 6.42 -6.21 -9.82
CA ALA A 134 7.57 -7.11 -9.94
C ALA A 134 8.73 -6.49 -10.72
N GLY A 135 8.43 -5.59 -11.67
CA GLY A 135 9.43 -4.82 -12.42
C GLY A 135 10.30 -3.90 -11.55
N LEU A 136 9.91 -3.63 -10.30
CA LEU A 136 10.71 -2.88 -9.33
C LEU A 136 11.75 -3.73 -8.61
N LEU A 137 11.60 -5.06 -8.63
CA LEU A 137 12.58 -5.96 -8.03
C LEU A 137 13.86 -5.99 -8.88
N ASP A 138 14.96 -5.72 -8.22
CA ASP A 138 16.32 -5.93 -8.75
C ASP A 138 16.91 -7.10 -7.96
N ILE A 139 16.82 -8.29 -8.56
CA ILE A 139 17.16 -9.57 -7.92
C ILE A 139 17.93 -10.47 -8.87
N GLU A 140 18.85 -11.26 -8.31
CA GLU A 140 19.49 -12.36 -9.00
C GLU A 140 18.54 -13.55 -9.16
N ALA A 141 18.83 -14.42 -10.13
CA ALA A 141 18.07 -15.65 -10.31
C ALA A 141 18.24 -16.57 -9.08
N GLY A 142 17.12 -17.06 -8.55
CA GLY A 142 17.08 -17.88 -7.34
C GLY A 142 17.07 -17.07 -6.03
N ALA A 143 17.06 -15.73 -6.09
CA ALA A 143 16.94 -14.91 -4.90
C ALA A 143 15.62 -15.17 -4.17
N LYS A 144 15.67 -15.30 -2.85
CA LYS A 144 14.50 -15.45 -1.99
C LYS A 144 13.77 -14.13 -1.83
N VAL A 145 12.55 -14.06 -2.35
CA VAL A 145 11.74 -12.83 -2.31
C VAL A 145 10.63 -13.01 -1.29
N GLY A 146 10.73 -12.32 -0.16
CA GLY A 146 9.67 -12.26 0.84
C GLY A 146 8.46 -11.50 0.29
N LEU A 147 7.28 -12.12 0.25
CA LEU A 147 6.04 -11.46 -0.15
C LEU A 147 5.11 -11.38 1.05
N ILE A 148 4.98 -10.17 1.63
CA ILE A 148 4.08 -9.86 2.74
C ILE A 148 2.77 -9.31 2.19
N GLY A 149 1.70 -10.09 2.29
CA GLY A 149 0.43 -9.89 1.58
C GLY A 149 0.45 -10.60 0.22
N VAL A 150 -0.21 -11.76 0.16
CA VAL A 150 -0.07 -12.67 -0.97
C VAL A 150 -1.21 -12.50 -1.97
N VAL A 151 -0.86 -12.18 -3.21
CA VAL A 151 -1.76 -12.25 -4.36
C VAL A 151 -1.15 -13.14 -5.44
N ASN A 152 -1.92 -14.12 -5.93
CA ASN A 152 -1.42 -15.12 -6.87
C ASN A 152 -0.74 -14.54 -8.13
N PRO A 153 -1.28 -13.50 -8.81
CA PRO A 153 -0.60 -12.92 -9.97
C PRO A 153 0.78 -12.33 -9.64
N LEU A 154 0.98 -11.78 -8.44
CA LEU A 154 2.28 -11.25 -8.03
C LEU A 154 3.28 -12.38 -7.73
N VAL A 155 2.82 -13.50 -7.13
CA VAL A 155 3.65 -14.72 -6.98
C VAL A 155 4.15 -15.20 -8.35
N ALA A 156 3.26 -15.28 -9.36
CA ALA A 156 3.64 -15.63 -10.72
C ALA A 156 4.63 -14.64 -11.33
N ALA A 157 4.44 -13.35 -11.10
CA ALA A 157 5.31 -12.29 -11.61
C ALA A 157 6.72 -12.34 -11.00
N ILE A 158 6.84 -12.64 -9.68
CA ILE A 158 8.14 -12.84 -9.00
C ILE A 158 8.87 -14.05 -9.61
N ARG A 159 8.17 -15.19 -9.76
CA ARG A 159 8.74 -16.40 -10.39
C ARG A 159 9.21 -16.16 -11.82
N LYS A 160 8.43 -15.42 -12.59
CA LYS A 160 8.80 -15.05 -13.97
C LYS A 160 10.10 -14.22 -14.03
N ARG A 161 10.44 -13.49 -12.97
CA ARG A 161 11.70 -12.75 -12.83
C ARG A 161 12.86 -13.61 -12.29
N GLY A 162 12.61 -14.89 -12.03
CA GLY A 162 13.60 -15.82 -11.49
C GLY A 162 13.73 -15.83 -9.97
N GLY A 163 12.85 -15.09 -9.24
CA GLY A 163 12.83 -15.11 -7.79
C GLY A 163 12.13 -16.35 -7.22
N ASP A 164 12.53 -16.76 -6.02
CA ASP A 164 11.89 -17.80 -5.22
C ASP A 164 11.03 -17.14 -4.13
N PRO A 165 9.67 -17.13 -4.23
CA PRO A 165 8.83 -16.41 -3.31
C PRO A 165 8.69 -17.12 -1.97
N LEU A 166 8.99 -16.40 -0.88
CA LEU A 166 8.68 -16.76 0.51
C LEU A 166 7.39 -16.02 0.91
N LEU A 167 6.31 -16.75 1.22
CA LEU A 167 4.96 -16.23 1.26
C LEU A 167 4.46 -16.04 2.69
N CYS A 168 4.02 -14.82 3.02
CA CYS A 168 3.38 -14.52 4.30
C CYS A 168 2.07 -13.76 4.11
N ASP A 169 1.00 -14.25 4.73
CA ASP A 169 -0.32 -13.62 4.72
C ASP A 169 -1.13 -14.05 5.95
N PHE A 170 -1.88 -13.11 6.54
CA PHE A 170 -2.69 -13.42 7.71
C PHE A 170 -3.94 -14.25 7.39
N ASN A 171 -4.47 -14.13 6.18
CA ASN A 171 -5.76 -14.73 5.80
C ASN A 171 -5.62 -15.90 4.82
N LEU A 172 -4.52 -15.96 4.06
CA LEU A 172 -4.27 -17.02 3.09
C LEU A 172 -3.35 -18.10 3.69
N ARG A 173 -3.61 -19.38 3.40
CA ARG A 173 -2.77 -20.50 3.86
C ARG A 173 -2.11 -21.27 2.74
N THR A 174 -2.63 -21.15 1.52
CA THR A 174 -2.05 -21.77 0.32
C THR A 174 -2.31 -20.90 -0.90
N THR A 175 -1.36 -20.89 -1.84
CA THR A 175 -1.58 -20.30 -3.16
C THR A 175 -2.48 -21.18 -4.02
N GLN A 176 -2.89 -20.68 -5.18
CA GLN A 176 -3.62 -21.50 -6.18
C GLN A 176 -2.80 -22.69 -6.71
N TRP A 177 -1.49 -22.69 -6.52
CA TRP A 177 -0.60 -23.81 -6.92
C TRP A 177 -0.26 -24.75 -5.77
N GLY A 178 -0.83 -24.51 -4.57
CA GLY A 178 -0.60 -25.34 -3.38
C GLY A 178 0.64 -24.95 -2.57
N ASP A 179 1.30 -23.84 -2.88
CA ASP A 179 2.44 -23.38 -2.09
C ASP A 179 1.98 -23.00 -0.68
N PRO A 180 2.71 -23.36 0.36
CA PRO A 180 2.38 -22.97 1.73
C PRO A 180 2.58 -21.47 1.94
N VAL A 181 1.70 -20.86 2.75
CA VAL A 181 1.76 -19.46 3.16
C VAL A 181 1.79 -19.42 4.69
N THR A 182 2.86 -18.85 5.26
CA THR A 182 2.97 -18.66 6.71
C THR A 182 2.18 -17.42 7.16
N ASP A 183 1.78 -17.37 8.42
CA ASP A 183 1.27 -16.16 9.07
C ASP A 183 2.34 -15.48 9.96
N ASP A 184 3.53 -16.09 10.07
CA ASP A 184 4.68 -15.47 10.73
C ASP A 184 5.56 -14.71 9.73
N MET A 185 5.44 -13.39 9.73
CA MET A 185 6.26 -12.56 8.86
C MET A 185 7.76 -12.60 9.22
N HIS A 186 8.12 -12.94 10.46
CA HIS A 186 9.53 -12.99 10.88
C HIS A 186 10.27 -14.12 10.17
N GLU A 187 9.64 -15.29 9.98
CA GLU A 187 10.23 -16.38 9.19
C GLU A 187 10.66 -15.91 7.79
N VAL A 188 9.82 -15.09 7.15
CA VAL A 188 10.07 -14.55 5.82
C VAL A 188 11.10 -13.43 5.88
N LEU A 189 10.93 -12.47 6.78
CA LEU A 189 11.81 -11.30 6.90
C LEU A 189 13.24 -11.69 7.30
N ASP A 190 13.42 -12.79 8.03
CA ASP A 190 14.74 -13.25 8.49
C ASP A 190 15.55 -13.96 7.41
N THR A 191 14.89 -14.44 6.36
CA THR A 191 15.52 -15.27 5.33
C THR A 191 15.50 -14.68 3.91
N ALA A 192 14.65 -13.69 3.65
CA ALA A 192 14.53 -13.09 2.33
C ALA A 192 15.76 -12.27 1.92
N ASP A 193 16.12 -12.31 0.63
CA ASP A 193 17.14 -11.47 0.00
C ASP A 193 16.56 -10.14 -0.49
N ALA A 194 15.25 -10.08 -0.71
CA ALA A 194 14.48 -8.88 -0.99
C ALA A 194 13.05 -9.06 -0.46
N VAL A 195 12.38 -7.97 -0.11
CA VAL A 195 11.02 -8.01 0.42
C VAL A 195 10.07 -7.19 -0.44
N VAL A 196 8.90 -7.73 -0.72
CA VAL A 196 7.75 -7.04 -1.31
C VAL A 196 6.63 -7.00 -0.27
N ALA A 197 6.18 -5.81 0.11
CA ALA A 197 5.14 -5.66 1.11
C ALA A 197 3.94 -4.87 0.58
N THR A 198 2.73 -5.31 0.97
CA THR A 198 1.48 -4.61 0.65
C THR A 198 1.30 -3.35 1.49
N GLY A 199 0.60 -2.35 0.95
CA GLY A 199 0.14 -1.18 1.71
C GLY A 199 -0.78 -1.53 2.90
N MET A 200 -1.37 -2.72 2.93
CA MET A 200 -2.17 -3.20 4.06
C MET A 200 -1.35 -3.36 5.35
N THR A 201 -0.03 -3.47 5.25
CA THR A 201 0.86 -3.46 6.43
C THR A 201 0.76 -2.17 7.24
N LEU A 202 0.37 -1.06 6.61
CA LEU A 202 0.09 0.21 7.31
C LEU A 202 -1.16 0.12 8.18
N SER A 203 -2.23 -0.53 7.69
CA SER A 203 -3.48 -0.67 8.43
C SER A 203 -3.35 -1.58 9.64
N ASN A 204 -2.73 -2.74 9.47
CA ASN A 204 -2.58 -3.74 10.54
C ASN A 204 -1.39 -3.47 11.48
N GLY A 205 -0.61 -2.42 11.22
CA GLY A 205 0.50 -1.99 12.09
C GLY A 205 1.83 -2.71 11.88
N SER A 206 1.93 -3.66 10.96
CA SER A 206 3.15 -4.42 10.71
C SER A 206 4.19 -3.67 9.86
N PHE A 207 3.81 -2.57 9.20
CA PHE A 207 4.70 -1.80 8.32
C PHE A 207 6.01 -1.39 8.98
N ASP A 208 5.93 -0.84 10.20
CA ASP A 208 7.14 -0.36 10.91
C ASP A 208 8.07 -1.51 11.28
N THR A 209 7.53 -2.69 11.60
CA THR A 209 8.33 -3.91 11.85
C THR A 209 9.02 -4.38 10.56
N VAL A 210 8.28 -4.45 9.44
CA VAL A 210 8.85 -4.80 8.13
C VAL A 210 9.96 -3.83 7.75
N LEU A 211 9.69 -2.52 7.87
CA LEU A 211 10.65 -1.45 7.56
C LEU A 211 11.93 -1.56 8.40
N ALA A 212 11.77 -1.72 9.72
CA ALA A 212 12.89 -1.83 10.65
C ALA A 212 13.74 -3.08 10.34
N ARG A 213 13.11 -4.23 10.09
CA ARG A 213 13.81 -5.48 9.81
C ARG A 213 14.56 -5.44 8.48
N CYS A 214 13.96 -4.85 7.43
CA CYS A 214 14.65 -4.67 6.16
C CYS A 214 15.85 -3.74 6.27
N ARG A 215 15.76 -2.66 7.06
CA ARG A 215 16.88 -1.76 7.35
C ARG A 215 18.00 -2.48 8.10
N GLU A 216 17.68 -3.20 9.17
CA GLU A 216 18.65 -3.93 9.98
C GLU A 216 19.44 -4.95 9.16
N ARG A 217 18.77 -5.61 8.23
CA ARG A 217 19.38 -6.62 7.36
C ARG A 217 19.95 -6.05 6.06
N GLU A 218 19.75 -4.76 5.81
CA GLU A 218 20.14 -4.08 4.56
C GLU A 218 19.54 -4.73 3.29
N VAL A 219 18.36 -5.33 3.41
CA VAL A 219 17.68 -5.94 2.28
C VAL A 219 16.71 -4.95 1.61
N PRO A 220 16.59 -4.98 0.27
CA PRO A 220 15.67 -4.11 -0.46
C PRO A 220 14.22 -4.35 -0.04
N LEU A 221 13.48 -3.25 0.20
CA LEU A 221 12.04 -3.26 0.47
C LEU A 221 11.29 -2.56 -0.66
N VAL A 222 10.54 -3.33 -1.43
CA VAL A 222 9.57 -2.83 -2.41
C VAL A 222 8.20 -2.79 -1.76
N VAL A 223 7.53 -1.64 -1.80
CA VAL A 223 6.13 -1.53 -1.33
C VAL A 223 5.20 -1.41 -2.53
N TYR A 224 4.08 -2.13 -2.52
CA TYR A 224 2.99 -1.89 -3.45
C TYR A 224 1.76 -1.44 -2.67
N ALA A 225 1.23 -0.27 -3.04
CA ALA A 225 0.21 0.39 -2.25
C ALA A 225 -0.87 1.04 -3.12
N GLN A 226 -2.09 0.54 -2.99
CA GLN A 226 -3.32 1.24 -3.36
C GLN A 226 -3.75 2.11 -2.17
N THR A 227 -3.75 1.53 -0.99
CA THR A 227 -4.06 2.20 0.27
C THR A 227 -2.77 2.65 0.96
N GLY A 228 -2.76 3.85 1.53
CA GLY A 228 -1.60 4.42 2.19
C GLY A 228 -0.43 4.71 1.23
N SER A 229 -0.70 4.95 -0.05
CA SER A 229 0.34 5.07 -1.06
C SER A 229 1.25 6.29 -0.87
N ALA A 230 0.71 7.42 -0.44
CA ALA A 230 1.49 8.61 -0.10
C ALA A 230 2.20 8.45 1.26
N VAL A 231 1.62 7.70 2.20
CA VAL A 231 2.28 7.32 3.46
C VAL A 231 3.50 6.46 3.16
N ALA A 232 3.36 5.40 2.36
CA ALA A 232 4.49 4.55 1.98
C ALA A 232 5.59 5.34 1.24
N ARG A 233 5.21 6.30 0.37
CA ARG A 233 6.17 7.16 -0.34
C ARG A 233 7.02 8.01 0.60
N ALA A 234 6.49 8.43 1.74
CA ALA A 234 7.26 9.21 2.72
C ALA A 234 8.49 8.46 3.27
N PHE A 235 8.54 7.15 3.11
CA PHE A 235 9.67 6.30 3.51
C PHE A 235 10.61 5.94 2.36
N LEU A 236 10.38 6.45 1.15
CA LEU A 236 11.26 6.21 0.01
C LEU A 236 12.67 6.80 0.29
N GLY A 237 13.70 5.97 0.18
CA GLY A 237 15.06 6.33 0.60
C GLY A 237 15.31 6.28 2.11
N ALA A 238 14.25 6.10 2.90
CA ALA A 238 14.32 5.91 4.35
C ALA A 238 13.92 4.46 4.71
N GLY A 239 14.41 3.47 3.97
CA GLY A 239 14.20 2.04 4.13
C GLY A 239 13.29 1.42 3.07
N VAL A 240 12.36 2.15 2.47
CA VAL A 240 11.68 1.74 1.25
C VAL A 240 12.60 2.04 0.07
N THR A 241 13.01 1.01 -0.68
CA THR A 241 13.91 1.13 -1.84
C THR A 241 13.16 1.38 -3.14
N ALA A 242 11.93 0.87 -3.24
CA ALA A 242 11.05 1.14 -4.39
C ALA A 242 9.58 1.08 -3.98
N LEU A 243 8.74 1.79 -4.72
CA LEU A 243 7.30 1.87 -4.45
C LEU A 243 6.51 1.79 -5.77
N SER A 244 5.47 0.97 -5.77
CA SER A 244 4.38 1.04 -6.74
C SER A 244 3.15 1.65 -6.06
N ALA A 245 2.85 2.90 -6.36
CA ALA A 245 1.73 3.64 -5.80
C ALA A 245 0.57 3.71 -6.79
N GLU A 246 -0.61 3.27 -6.38
CA GLU A 246 -1.84 3.38 -7.17
C GLU A 246 -2.86 4.17 -6.37
N PRO A 247 -2.84 5.53 -6.45
CA PRO A 247 -3.79 6.34 -5.71
C PRO A 247 -5.23 6.12 -6.20
N PHE A 248 -6.20 6.41 -5.33
CA PHE A 248 -7.61 6.32 -5.70
C PHE A 248 -7.96 7.29 -6.87
N PRO A 249 -8.80 6.87 -7.86
CA PRO A 249 -9.51 5.60 -7.94
C PRO A 249 -8.63 4.43 -8.38
N PHE A 250 -8.67 3.33 -7.61
CA PHE A 250 -7.90 2.13 -7.92
C PHE A 250 -8.39 1.46 -9.20
N SER A 251 -7.52 0.68 -9.86
CA SER A 251 -7.84 0.02 -11.13
C SER A 251 -9.08 -0.87 -11.08
N GLN A 252 -9.41 -1.47 -9.93
CA GLN A 252 -10.61 -2.29 -9.79
C GLN A 252 -11.92 -1.48 -9.82
N PHE A 253 -11.89 -0.17 -9.70
CA PHE A 253 -13.06 0.71 -9.76
C PHE A 253 -13.29 1.33 -11.14
N SER A 254 -12.47 0.97 -12.14
CA SER A 254 -12.63 1.46 -13.50
C SER A 254 -12.33 0.36 -14.50
N ALA A 255 -13.02 0.35 -15.64
CA ALA A 255 -12.68 -0.44 -16.81
C ALA A 255 -11.79 0.32 -17.81
N ASP A 256 -11.68 1.63 -17.65
CA ASP A 256 -10.83 2.50 -18.48
C ASP A 256 -9.36 2.42 -18.05
N ALA A 257 -8.46 2.90 -18.89
CA ALA A 257 -7.06 3.02 -18.54
C ALA A 257 -6.88 3.93 -17.31
N THR A 258 -6.03 3.48 -16.36
CA THR A 258 -5.66 4.25 -15.16
C THR A 258 -4.14 4.32 -15.03
N THR A 259 -3.66 5.20 -14.15
CA THR A 259 -2.22 5.39 -13.94
C THR A 259 -1.83 4.94 -12.53
N LEU A 260 -0.80 4.12 -12.43
CA LEU A 260 -0.02 3.97 -11.21
C LEU A 260 1.33 4.68 -11.37
N TYR A 261 2.01 4.93 -10.27
CA TYR A 261 3.30 5.61 -10.22
C TYR A 261 4.34 4.72 -9.57
N ARG A 262 5.45 4.51 -10.26
CA ARG A 262 6.59 3.79 -9.70
C ARG A 262 7.64 4.78 -9.24
N TYR A 263 8.35 4.39 -8.19
CA TYR A 263 9.46 5.15 -7.62
C TYR A 263 10.61 4.21 -7.31
N ARG A 264 11.83 4.72 -7.41
CA ARG A 264 13.03 4.10 -6.86
C ARG A 264 13.74 5.12 -5.98
N ALA A 265 14.23 4.67 -4.83
CA ALA A 265 15.09 5.48 -4.01
C ALA A 265 16.37 5.80 -4.79
N VAL A 266 16.79 7.06 -4.74
CA VAL A 266 18.11 7.44 -5.26
C VAL A 266 19.15 6.87 -4.29
N ALA A 267 20.10 6.10 -4.81
CA ALA A 267 21.20 5.63 -3.98
C ALA A 267 21.87 6.85 -3.32
N ALA A 268 22.09 6.76 -2.00
CA ALA A 268 22.89 7.78 -1.33
C ALA A 268 24.28 7.78 -1.97
N ALA A 269 24.70 8.94 -2.48
CA ALA A 269 26.02 9.12 -3.12
C ALA A 269 27.14 9.07 -2.07
#